data_0714a703cdbfb90c0ed639e2311164b7
#
_entry.id   0714a703cdbfb90c0ed639e2311164b7
#
_cell.length_a   1.000
_cell.length_b   1.000
_cell.length_c   1.000
_cell.angle_alpha   90.00
_cell.angle_beta   90.00
_cell.angle_gamma   90.00
#
_symmetry.space_group_name_H-M   'P 1'
#
loop_
_entity.id
_entity.type
_entity.pdbx_description
1 polymer ?
#
loop_
_entity_poly.entity_id
_entity_poly.type
_entity_poly.pdbx_seq_one_letter_code
_entity_poly.pdbx_strand_id
1 'polypeptide(L)'
;MLFEKTYGIDLGSSSVKVYSLFKNKSYMEKNMIASRGHKIIAVGNEAYEMFEKSPAEVAVCSPMSFGMIANLELQEIVLYSMIRRIDHILGVGSVMFFTVPLDMTAVEKRAYFNVANGYWLRKNRVYMVESPIADALAMGVDLDDPTGNMVVNMGAQSTEMSIITGGRTIISKKIPIGGRQMNESICTEIRKRYNLQLGTRTAKRLKMVMGRLSDQRKGVRKVVGIDCISGLPREEVISSYVVNDGIMNCVNEIASEMKTFLERIPPQISYHIAKQGIYITGGSTRLPYLDKYLASYTGFTFNMSDLYEKSAVSGLEKIIKNKELRKWAMPVKQRKL
;
A
#
# COMPACT_ATOMS: atom_id res chain seq x y z
N MET A 1 2.02 -2.66 37.38
CA MET A 1 2.88 -2.44 36.20
C MET A 1 1.99 -2.14 35.02
N LEU A 2 2.03 -0.93 34.47
CA LEU A 2 1.42 -0.66 33.17
C LEU A 2 2.24 -1.42 32.12
N PHE A 3 1.65 -2.46 31.55
CA PHE A 3 2.31 -3.22 30.50
C PHE A 3 2.58 -2.27 29.30
N GLU A 4 3.82 -2.15 28.91
CA GLU A 4 4.24 -1.35 27.78
C GLU A 4 3.60 -1.93 26.49
N LYS A 5 2.73 -1.14 25.86
CA LYS A 5 2.04 -1.55 24.65
C LYS A 5 2.98 -1.49 23.46
N THR A 6 2.94 -2.48 22.61
CA THR A 6 3.76 -2.58 21.40
C THR A 6 2.87 -2.70 20.18
N TYR A 7 3.13 -1.84 19.17
CA TYR A 7 2.39 -1.78 17.91
C TYR A 7 3.32 -1.92 16.72
N GLY A 8 2.88 -2.68 15.72
CA GLY A 8 3.44 -2.69 14.36
C GLY A 8 2.53 -1.87 13.45
N ILE A 9 3.04 -0.87 12.76
CA ILE A 9 2.26 0.14 12.04
C ILE A 9 2.75 0.24 10.60
N ASP A 10 1.83 0.02 9.65
CA ASP A 10 2.05 0.27 8.23
C ASP A 10 1.14 1.42 7.77
N LEU A 11 1.76 2.58 7.48
CA LEU A 11 1.08 3.77 6.97
C LEU A 11 1.03 3.72 5.44
N GLY A 12 0.03 3.02 4.90
CA GLY A 12 -0.15 2.95 3.45
C GLY A 12 -1.04 4.08 2.90
N SER A 13 -0.82 4.45 1.64
CA SER A 13 -1.59 5.50 0.96
C SER A 13 -3.10 5.20 0.82
N SER A 14 -3.52 3.95 0.88
CA SER A 14 -4.94 3.55 0.83
C SER A 14 -5.51 3.18 2.19
N SER A 15 -4.70 2.60 3.06
CA SER A 15 -5.12 2.09 4.37
C SER A 15 -3.98 2.08 5.36
N VAL A 16 -4.28 2.36 6.61
CA VAL A 16 -3.40 2.15 7.77
C VAL A 16 -3.66 0.76 8.31
N LYS A 17 -2.59 0.03 8.64
CA LYS A 17 -2.68 -1.26 9.32
C LYS A 17 -1.90 -1.17 10.62
N VAL A 18 -2.47 -1.71 11.68
CA VAL A 18 -1.88 -1.74 13.01
C VAL A 18 -1.98 -3.14 13.57
N TYR A 19 -0.83 -3.74 13.88
CA TYR A 19 -0.75 -4.93 14.71
C TYR A 19 -0.61 -4.50 16.17
N SER A 20 -1.42 -5.05 17.06
CA SER A 20 -1.29 -4.87 18.52
C SER A 20 -0.77 -6.15 19.15
N LEU A 21 0.40 -6.10 19.77
CA LEU A 21 0.96 -7.26 20.49
C LEU A 21 0.05 -7.68 21.66
N PHE A 22 -0.52 -6.72 22.38
CA PHE A 22 -1.41 -7.00 23.50
C PHE A 22 -2.70 -7.73 23.08
N LYS A 23 -3.29 -7.33 21.95
CA LYS A 23 -4.48 -8.00 21.38
C LYS A 23 -4.14 -9.21 20.51
N ASN A 24 -2.86 -9.38 20.17
CA ASN A 24 -2.36 -10.38 19.21
C ASN A 24 -3.16 -10.40 17.89
N LYS A 25 -3.45 -9.22 17.36
CA LYS A 25 -4.32 -9.05 16.19
C LYS A 25 -3.93 -7.84 15.36
N SER A 26 -4.08 -7.97 14.03
CA SER A 26 -3.93 -6.88 13.08
C SER A 26 -5.28 -6.25 12.73
N TYR A 27 -5.30 -4.93 12.63
CA TYR A 27 -6.44 -4.09 12.28
C TYR A 27 -6.12 -3.29 11.04
N MET A 28 -7.13 -2.98 10.23
CA MET A 28 -6.97 -2.21 9.01
C MET A 28 -8.13 -1.24 8.84
N GLU A 29 -7.82 0.03 8.55
CA GLU A 29 -8.78 1.06 8.18
C GLU A 29 -8.30 1.86 6.98
N LYS A 30 -9.21 2.57 6.31
CA LYS A 30 -8.84 3.51 5.24
C LYS A 30 -8.02 4.65 5.80
N ASN A 31 -6.99 5.06 5.06
CA ASN A 31 -6.18 6.22 5.41
C ASN A 31 -6.82 7.48 4.82
N MET A 32 -7.95 7.89 5.39
CA MET A 32 -8.78 8.98 4.92
C MET A 32 -9.29 9.83 6.07
N ILE A 33 -9.46 11.12 5.80
CA ILE A 33 -10.09 12.10 6.71
C ILE A 33 -11.12 12.89 5.91
N ALA A 34 -12.25 13.17 6.55
CA ALA A 34 -13.25 14.11 6.07
C ALA A 34 -13.29 15.33 7.01
N SER A 35 -13.24 16.53 6.45
CA SER A 35 -13.28 17.80 7.19
C SER A 35 -14.24 18.80 6.55
N ARG A 36 -14.83 19.65 7.39
CA ARG A 36 -15.59 20.83 6.97
C ARG A 36 -14.87 22.05 7.56
N GLY A 37 -14.21 22.82 6.69
CA GLY A 37 -13.25 23.83 7.14
C GLY A 37 -12.14 23.16 7.99
N HIS A 38 -11.91 23.68 9.19
CA HIS A 38 -10.93 23.12 10.13
C HIS A 38 -11.46 21.99 11.02
N LYS A 39 -12.77 21.69 10.97
CA LYS A 39 -13.37 20.66 11.82
C LYS A 39 -13.33 19.31 11.15
N ILE A 40 -12.69 18.33 11.80
CA ILE A 40 -12.71 16.92 11.37
C ILE A 40 -14.09 16.34 11.74
N ILE A 41 -14.73 15.72 10.76
CA ILE A 41 -16.08 15.14 10.89
C ILE A 41 -16.08 13.62 10.79
N ALA A 42 -15.10 13.01 10.10
CA ALA A 42 -14.97 11.56 10.04
C ALA A 42 -13.49 11.16 9.78
N VAL A 43 -13.13 9.96 10.21
CA VAL A 43 -11.79 9.37 10.05
C VAL A 43 -11.90 7.90 9.64
N GLY A 44 -10.96 7.44 8.81
CA GLY A 44 -10.86 6.04 8.45
C GLY A 44 -11.94 5.60 7.44
N ASN A 45 -12.60 4.49 7.74
CA ASN A 45 -13.65 3.92 6.88
C ASN A 45 -14.84 4.86 6.73
N GLU A 46 -15.24 5.57 7.77
CA GLU A 46 -16.34 6.54 7.76
C GLU A 46 -16.03 7.70 6.78
N ALA A 47 -14.82 8.24 6.82
CA ALA A 47 -14.39 9.26 5.87
C ALA A 47 -14.38 8.73 4.43
N TYR A 48 -13.93 7.48 4.22
CA TYR A 48 -13.95 6.86 2.90
C TYR A 48 -15.36 6.68 2.33
N GLU A 49 -16.37 6.43 3.17
CA GLU A 49 -17.77 6.36 2.69
C GLU A 49 -18.30 7.70 2.20
N MET A 50 -17.73 8.80 2.67
CA MET A 50 -18.05 10.15 2.22
C MET A 50 -17.33 10.55 0.92
N PHE A 51 -16.22 9.87 0.56
CA PHE A 51 -15.42 10.19 -0.62
C PHE A 51 -16.24 10.08 -1.91
N GLU A 52 -16.20 11.08 -2.77
CA GLU A 52 -16.99 11.24 -4.01
C GLU A 52 -18.52 11.34 -3.80
N LYS A 53 -19.00 11.52 -2.56
CA LYS A 53 -20.43 11.64 -2.25
C LYS A 53 -20.76 12.86 -1.41
N SER A 54 -19.74 13.51 -0.86
CA SER A 54 -19.93 14.66 0.03
C SER A 54 -20.28 15.93 -0.72
N PRO A 55 -21.02 16.86 -0.09
CA PRO A 55 -21.18 18.22 -0.59
C PRO A 55 -19.81 18.92 -0.76
N ALA A 56 -19.77 19.96 -1.60
CA ALA A 56 -18.53 20.71 -1.89
C ALA A 56 -17.84 21.30 -0.66
N GLU A 57 -18.57 21.55 0.42
CA GLU A 57 -18.07 22.08 1.68
C GLU A 57 -17.25 21.05 2.51
N VAL A 58 -17.35 19.78 2.15
CA VAL A 58 -16.68 18.67 2.86
C VAL A 58 -15.53 18.16 2.02
N ALA A 59 -14.31 18.44 2.47
CA ALA A 59 -13.09 17.90 1.87
C ALA A 59 -12.82 16.50 2.43
N VAL A 60 -12.62 15.53 1.53
CA VAL A 60 -12.22 14.16 1.90
C VAL A 60 -10.89 13.83 1.24
N CYS A 61 -9.86 13.61 2.03
CA CYS A 61 -8.49 13.39 1.54
C CYS A 61 -7.75 12.31 2.30
N SER A 62 -6.66 11.83 1.70
CA SER A 62 -5.68 10.97 2.37
C SER A 62 -4.52 11.82 2.87
N PRO A 63 -4.04 11.64 4.12
CA PRO A 63 -2.84 12.32 4.61
C PRO A 63 -1.54 11.76 4.04
N MET A 64 -1.60 10.71 3.22
CA MET A 64 -0.46 10.09 2.54
C MET A 64 -0.52 10.30 1.03
N SER A 65 0.63 10.49 0.41
CA SER A 65 0.78 10.55 -1.04
C SER A 65 2.02 9.76 -1.47
N PHE A 66 1.86 8.85 -2.41
CA PHE A 66 2.92 7.96 -2.94
C PHE A 66 3.80 7.30 -1.85
N GLY A 67 3.17 6.87 -0.75
CA GLY A 67 3.84 6.21 0.37
C GLY A 67 4.57 7.16 1.33
N MET A 68 4.42 8.48 1.16
CA MET A 68 5.01 9.50 2.02
C MET A 68 3.92 10.24 2.80
N ILE A 69 4.26 10.74 4.00
CA ILE A 69 3.37 11.57 4.81
C ILE A 69 3.26 12.95 4.15
N ALA A 70 2.11 13.26 3.58
CA ALA A 70 1.83 14.54 2.93
C ALA A 70 1.30 15.59 3.93
N ASN A 71 0.57 15.15 4.96
CA ASN A 71 0.08 15.99 6.04
C ASN A 71 0.28 15.30 7.38
N LEU A 72 1.19 15.85 8.18
CA LEU A 72 1.62 15.28 9.46
C LEU A 72 0.50 15.24 10.49
N GLU A 73 -0.21 16.34 10.66
CA GLU A 73 -1.28 16.50 11.66
C GLU A 73 -2.45 15.54 11.36
N LEU A 74 -2.90 15.52 10.11
CA LEU A 74 -3.96 14.62 9.70
C LEU A 74 -3.55 13.15 9.84
N GLN A 75 -2.27 12.81 9.55
CA GLN A 75 -1.78 11.44 9.71
C GLN A 75 -1.71 11.02 11.18
N GLU A 76 -1.32 11.91 12.07
CA GLU A 76 -1.36 11.67 13.51
C GLU A 76 -2.79 11.39 13.99
N ILE A 77 -3.77 12.18 13.55
CA ILE A 77 -5.18 12.00 13.92
C ILE A 77 -5.72 10.65 13.45
N VAL A 78 -5.39 10.22 12.22
CA VAL A 78 -5.80 8.88 11.72
C VAL A 78 -5.19 7.79 12.60
N LEU A 79 -3.88 7.86 12.87
CA LEU A 79 -3.20 6.86 13.68
C LEU A 79 -3.74 6.83 15.11
N TYR A 80 -3.89 7.99 15.74
CA TYR A 80 -4.47 8.13 17.08
C TYR A 80 -5.88 7.54 17.16
N SER A 81 -6.76 7.91 16.22
CA SER A 81 -8.14 7.40 16.17
C SER A 81 -8.14 5.87 16.06
N MET A 82 -7.28 5.30 15.23
CA MET A 82 -7.17 3.85 15.04
C MET A 82 -6.66 3.15 16.30
N ILE A 83 -5.57 3.64 16.92
CA ILE A 83 -5.01 3.06 18.15
C ILE A 83 -6.04 3.13 19.29
N ARG A 84 -6.76 4.24 19.41
CA ARG A 84 -7.80 4.41 20.42
C ARG A 84 -8.97 3.43 20.27
N ARG A 85 -9.35 3.08 19.04
CA ARG A 85 -10.38 2.05 18.77
C ARG A 85 -9.88 0.63 19.13
N ILE A 86 -8.59 0.37 18.98
CA ILE A 86 -7.96 -0.92 19.32
C ILE A 86 -7.80 -1.05 20.84
N ASP A 87 -7.29 0.01 21.46
CA ASP A 87 -6.96 0.06 22.88
C ASP A 87 -7.54 1.33 23.51
N HIS A 88 -8.67 1.20 24.21
CA HIS A 88 -9.38 2.32 24.82
C HIS A 88 -8.53 3.20 25.76
N ILE A 89 -7.50 2.61 26.37
CA ILE A 89 -6.51 3.32 27.20
C ILE A 89 -5.21 3.40 26.42
N LEU A 90 -4.88 4.58 25.94
CA LEU A 90 -3.57 4.87 25.37
C LEU A 90 -2.54 4.86 26.51
N GLY A 91 -1.67 3.85 26.52
CA GLY A 91 -0.50 3.87 27.40
C GLY A 91 0.44 4.98 26.98
N VAL A 92 0.87 5.81 27.91
CA VAL A 92 1.99 6.73 27.69
C VAL A 92 3.26 5.89 27.61
N GLY A 93 4.06 6.08 26.54
CA GLY A 93 5.35 5.38 26.42
C GLY A 93 5.26 4.02 25.73
N SER A 94 4.40 3.86 24.73
CA SER A 94 4.32 2.64 23.90
C SER A 94 5.56 2.47 23.00
N VAL A 95 5.77 1.25 22.49
CA VAL A 95 6.77 0.95 21.47
C VAL A 95 6.06 0.85 20.12
N MET A 96 6.52 1.60 19.13
CA MET A 96 5.94 1.65 17.80
C MET A 96 6.97 1.27 16.74
N PHE A 97 6.67 0.22 15.98
CA PHE A 97 7.44 -0.22 14.83
C PHE A 97 6.71 0.22 13.56
N PHE A 98 7.35 1.04 12.73
CA PHE A 98 6.79 1.50 11.46
C PHE A 98 7.46 0.80 10.29
N THR A 99 6.68 0.37 9.30
CA THR A 99 7.22 0.14 7.97
C THR A 99 7.46 1.48 7.30
N VAL A 100 8.60 1.61 6.64
CA VAL A 100 9.01 2.85 5.97
C VAL A 100 9.54 2.56 4.58
N PRO A 101 9.35 3.48 3.61
CA PRO A 101 10.00 3.39 2.30
C PRO A 101 11.52 3.37 2.43
N LEU A 102 12.17 2.84 1.39
CA LEU A 102 13.63 2.97 1.24
C LEU A 102 14.02 4.43 0.96
N ASP A 103 15.29 4.73 1.19
CA ASP A 103 15.93 6.00 0.84
C ASP A 103 15.25 7.25 1.43
N MET A 104 14.67 7.11 2.62
CA MET A 104 14.06 8.23 3.31
C MET A 104 15.09 9.29 3.73
N THR A 105 14.76 10.53 3.43
CA THR A 105 15.50 11.69 3.94
C THR A 105 15.38 11.83 5.48
N ALA A 106 16.25 12.60 6.09
CA ALA A 106 16.17 12.88 7.53
C ALA A 106 14.85 13.57 7.92
N VAL A 107 14.30 14.40 7.01
CA VAL A 107 13.01 15.09 7.22
C VAL A 107 11.85 14.09 7.25
N GLU A 108 11.83 13.16 6.31
CA GLU A 108 10.81 12.12 6.23
C GLU A 108 10.86 11.18 7.45
N LYS A 109 12.05 10.76 7.89
CA LYS A 109 12.23 9.98 9.13
C LYS A 109 11.70 10.75 10.35
N ARG A 110 11.93 12.05 10.40
CA ARG A 110 11.42 12.92 11.45
C ARG A 110 9.88 13.02 11.40
N ALA A 111 9.27 13.01 10.22
CA ALA A 111 7.82 12.99 10.07
C ALA A 111 7.18 11.77 10.73
N TYR A 112 7.71 10.56 10.50
CA TYR A 112 7.23 9.35 11.18
C TYR A 112 7.41 9.40 12.71
N PHE A 113 8.56 9.93 13.17
CA PHE A 113 8.78 10.14 14.60
C PHE A 113 7.74 11.11 15.20
N ASN A 114 7.44 12.20 14.49
CA ASN A 114 6.47 13.19 14.93
C ASN A 114 5.03 12.65 14.92
N VAL A 115 4.64 11.84 13.92
CA VAL A 115 3.33 11.14 13.94
C VAL A 115 3.17 10.28 15.19
N ALA A 116 4.26 9.64 15.64
CA ALA A 116 4.24 8.81 16.85
C ALA A 116 4.32 9.60 18.15
N ASN A 117 4.78 10.86 18.11
CA ASN A 117 5.09 11.67 19.30
C ASN A 117 4.57 13.12 19.21
N GLY A 118 3.48 13.34 18.48
CA GLY A 118 2.85 14.64 18.31
C GLY A 118 1.96 15.05 19.48
N TYR A 119 0.86 15.70 19.19
CA TYR A 119 -0.06 16.23 20.20
C TYR A 119 -0.86 15.13 20.91
N TRP A 120 -1.36 14.14 20.15
CA TRP A 120 -2.23 13.08 20.65
C TRP A 120 -1.47 11.84 21.14
N LEU A 121 -0.31 11.56 20.54
CA LEU A 121 0.55 10.44 20.86
C LEU A 121 1.86 10.96 21.46
N ARG A 122 2.26 10.50 22.65
CA ARG A 122 3.41 11.08 23.37
C ARG A 122 4.31 10.04 23.98
N LYS A 123 5.61 10.36 24.06
CA LYS A 123 6.66 9.57 24.74
C LYS A 123 6.79 8.14 24.22
N ASN A 124 6.52 7.92 22.92
CA ASN A 124 6.64 6.60 22.32
C ASN A 124 8.07 6.35 21.84
N ARG A 125 8.53 5.13 22.01
CA ARG A 125 9.78 4.66 21.38
C ARG A 125 9.46 4.22 19.95
N VAL A 126 10.22 4.74 19.00
CA VAL A 126 9.97 4.54 17.57
C VAL A 126 11.08 3.72 16.95
N TYR A 127 10.70 2.68 16.24
CA TYR A 127 11.57 1.86 15.41
C TYR A 127 11.05 1.88 13.97
N MET A 128 11.97 1.87 13.02
CA MET A 128 11.68 1.84 11.59
C MET A 128 12.21 0.55 10.98
N VAL A 129 11.41 -0.05 10.11
CA VAL A 129 11.74 -1.23 9.32
C VAL A 129 11.49 -0.90 7.86
N GLU A 130 12.45 -1.15 6.99
CA GLU A 130 12.25 -0.99 5.54
C GLU A 130 11.10 -1.87 5.04
N SER A 131 10.19 -1.31 4.26
CA SER A 131 9.01 -2.03 3.76
C SER A 131 9.37 -3.32 3.02
N PRO A 132 10.40 -3.37 2.13
CA PRO A 132 10.81 -4.62 1.49
C PRO A 132 11.27 -5.70 2.47
N ILE A 133 11.95 -5.32 3.55
CA ILE A 133 12.39 -6.25 4.61
C ILE A 133 11.17 -6.84 5.33
N ALA A 134 10.20 -5.99 5.68
CA ALA A 134 8.96 -6.47 6.31
C ALA A 134 8.17 -7.39 5.38
N ASP A 135 8.04 -7.04 4.09
CA ASP A 135 7.36 -7.87 3.09
C ASP A 135 8.07 -9.21 2.88
N ALA A 136 9.40 -9.22 2.77
CA ALA A 136 10.20 -10.43 2.65
C ALA A 136 10.01 -11.38 3.85
N LEU A 137 10.09 -10.85 5.06
CA LEU A 137 9.84 -11.62 6.29
C LEU A 137 8.42 -12.20 6.30
N ALA A 138 7.41 -11.42 5.90
CA ALA A 138 6.04 -11.88 5.85
C ALA A 138 5.88 -13.10 4.93
N MET A 139 6.57 -13.09 3.80
CA MET A 139 6.55 -14.15 2.79
C MET A 139 7.49 -15.33 3.11
N GLY A 140 8.22 -15.28 4.23
CA GLY A 140 9.12 -16.36 4.64
C GLY A 140 10.44 -16.40 3.89
N VAL A 141 10.85 -15.28 3.27
CA VAL A 141 12.15 -15.15 2.61
C VAL A 141 13.26 -15.15 3.66
N ASP A 142 14.30 -15.93 3.43
CA ASP A 142 15.51 -15.88 4.24
C ASP A 142 16.30 -14.60 3.90
N LEU A 143 16.31 -13.67 4.85
CA LEU A 143 17.00 -12.39 4.68
C LEU A 143 18.52 -12.50 4.80
N ASP A 144 19.02 -13.50 5.49
CA ASP A 144 20.46 -13.70 5.66
C ASP A 144 21.09 -14.41 4.44
N ASP A 145 20.27 -14.85 3.46
CA ASP A 145 20.72 -15.43 2.21
C ASP A 145 21.60 -14.42 1.41
N PRO A 146 22.88 -14.74 1.16
CA PRO A 146 23.78 -13.86 0.41
C PRO A 146 23.53 -13.87 -1.11
N THR A 147 22.74 -14.82 -1.63
CA THR A 147 22.53 -14.99 -3.07
C THR A 147 21.55 -13.99 -3.67
N GLY A 148 20.70 -13.39 -2.83
CA GLY A 148 19.79 -12.31 -3.18
C GLY A 148 18.40 -12.77 -3.60
N ASN A 149 17.39 -12.05 -3.10
CA ASN A 149 15.99 -12.28 -3.37
C ASN A 149 15.33 -11.00 -3.91
N MET A 150 14.41 -11.12 -4.85
CA MET A 150 13.62 -9.99 -5.35
C MET A 150 12.25 -9.97 -4.72
N VAL A 151 11.89 -8.83 -4.13
CA VAL A 151 10.57 -8.56 -3.56
C VAL A 151 9.92 -7.40 -4.30
N VAL A 152 8.67 -7.58 -4.71
CA VAL A 152 7.86 -6.56 -5.40
C VAL A 152 6.60 -6.29 -4.59
N ASN A 153 6.36 -5.03 -4.25
CA ASN A 153 5.12 -4.59 -3.60
C ASN A 153 4.30 -3.74 -4.57
N MET A 154 3.17 -4.27 -5.04
CA MET A 154 2.22 -3.55 -5.90
C MET A 154 1.13 -2.91 -5.03
N GLY A 155 1.40 -1.68 -4.58
CA GLY A 155 0.57 -0.92 -3.66
C GLY A 155 -0.61 -0.20 -4.32
N ALA A 156 -1.14 0.79 -3.59
CA ALA A 156 -2.27 1.60 -4.06
C ALA A 156 -1.86 2.71 -5.02
N GLN A 157 -0.72 3.36 -4.80
CA GLN A 157 -0.26 4.50 -5.61
C GLN A 157 1.12 4.27 -6.25
N SER A 158 1.82 3.21 -5.85
CA SER A 158 3.15 2.89 -6.36
C SER A 158 3.38 1.39 -6.39
N THR A 159 4.32 0.96 -7.23
CA THR A 159 4.92 -0.37 -7.21
C THR A 159 6.39 -0.19 -6.85
N GLU A 160 6.86 -0.95 -5.86
CA GLU A 160 8.24 -0.94 -5.39
C GLU A 160 8.88 -2.30 -5.67
N MET A 161 10.06 -2.29 -6.29
CA MET A 161 10.86 -3.46 -6.62
C MET A 161 12.17 -3.37 -5.87
N SER A 162 12.57 -4.43 -5.16
CA SER A 162 13.74 -4.40 -4.29
C SER A 162 14.51 -5.72 -4.35
N ILE A 163 15.83 -5.63 -4.37
CA ILE A 163 16.74 -6.77 -4.23
C ILE A 163 17.30 -6.74 -2.80
N ILE A 164 17.11 -7.85 -2.10
CA ILE A 164 17.58 -8.05 -0.73
C ILE A 164 18.64 -9.13 -0.75
N THR A 165 19.81 -8.86 -0.14
CA THR A 165 20.88 -9.83 0.04
C THR A 165 21.58 -9.57 1.37
N GLY A 166 21.90 -10.63 2.11
CA GLY A 166 22.59 -10.52 3.41
C GLY A 166 21.90 -9.54 4.37
N GLY A 167 20.56 -9.53 4.43
CA GLY A 167 19.75 -8.70 5.30
C GLY A 167 19.67 -7.21 4.95
N ARG A 168 20.08 -6.83 3.73
CA ARG A 168 20.06 -5.43 3.26
C ARG A 168 19.41 -5.32 1.89
N THR A 169 18.68 -4.25 1.69
CA THR A 169 18.21 -3.87 0.36
C THR A 169 19.36 -3.20 -0.39
N ILE A 170 19.85 -3.83 -1.47
CA ILE A 170 21.01 -3.36 -2.23
C ILE A 170 20.63 -2.55 -3.48
N ILE A 171 19.50 -2.86 -4.09
CA ILE A 171 18.98 -2.17 -5.27
C ILE A 171 17.47 -2.04 -5.07
N SER A 172 16.93 -0.88 -5.36
CA SER A 172 15.49 -0.66 -5.37
C SER A 172 15.07 0.28 -6.48
N LYS A 173 13.81 0.13 -6.89
CA LYS A 173 13.13 1.04 -7.82
C LYS A 173 11.69 1.18 -7.42
N LYS A 174 11.23 2.41 -7.30
CA LYS A 174 9.82 2.74 -7.05
C LYS A 174 9.26 3.47 -8.26
N ILE A 175 8.11 3.00 -8.75
CA ILE A 175 7.38 3.64 -9.84
C ILE A 175 6.01 4.13 -9.34
N PRO A 176 5.50 5.29 -9.83
CA PRO A 176 4.26 5.89 -9.33
C PRO A 176 3.02 5.24 -9.97
N ILE A 177 3.03 3.92 -10.11
CA ILE A 177 1.94 3.14 -10.70
C ILE A 177 1.46 2.11 -9.70
N GLY A 178 0.16 2.14 -9.40
CA GLY A 178 -0.48 1.21 -8.48
C GLY A 178 -1.98 1.09 -8.74
N GLY A 179 -2.69 0.57 -7.76
CA GLY A 179 -4.13 0.31 -7.89
C GLY A 179 -4.99 1.55 -8.15
N ARG A 180 -4.53 2.75 -7.79
CA ARG A 180 -5.23 4.02 -8.04
C ARG A 180 -5.13 4.42 -9.51
N GLN A 181 -3.94 4.35 -10.09
CA GLN A 181 -3.71 4.62 -11.51
C GLN A 181 -4.51 3.67 -12.40
N MET A 182 -4.64 2.39 -12.01
CA MET A 182 -5.53 1.45 -12.68
C MET A 182 -7.00 1.91 -12.65
N ASN A 183 -7.49 2.46 -11.52
CA ASN A 183 -8.85 2.98 -11.44
C ASN A 183 -9.04 4.21 -12.36
N GLU A 184 -8.07 5.11 -12.37
CA GLU A 184 -8.07 6.33 -13.21
C GLU A 184 -8.01 5.95 -14.70
N SER A 185 -7.20 4.95 -15.07
CA SER A 185 -7.13 4.43 -16.43
C SER A 185 -8.45 3.79 -16.87
N ILE A 186 -9.14 3.05 -15.99
CA ILE A 186 -10.48 2.52 -16.26
C ILE A 186 -11.47 3.66 -16.51
N CYS A 187 -11.47 4.72 -15.69
CA CYS A 187 -12.31 5.89 -15.91
C CYS A 187 -12.04 6.52 -17.28
N THR A 188 -10.78 6.62 -17.66
CA THR A 188 -10.35 7.18 -18.96
C THR A 188 -10.84 6.34 -20.13
N GLU A 189 -10.72 5.00 -20.06
CA GLU A 189 -11.19 4.11 -21.12
C GLU A 189 -12.72 4.13 -21.26
N ILE A 190 -13.45 4.19 -20.14
CA ILE A 190 -14.92 4.30 -20.14
C ILE A 190 -15.34 5.64 -20.72
N ARG A 191 -14.67 6.74 -20.36
CA ARG A 191 -14.95 8.07 -20.91
C ARG A 191 -14.73 8.11 -22.41
N LYS A 192 -13.65 7.52 -22.91
CA LYS A 192 -13.35 7.47 -24.36
C LYS A 192 -14.38 6.68 -25.16
N ARG A 193 -14.86 5.54 -24.64
CA ARG A 193 -15.72 4.62 -25.41
C ARG A 193 -17.21 4.89 -25.24
N TYR A 194 -17.61 5.39 -24.07
CA TYR A 194 -19.03 5.55 -23.72
C TYR A 194 -19.43 7.00 -23.52
N ASN A 195 -18.51 7.98 -23.63
CA ASN A 195 -18.74 9.37 -23.24
C ASN A 195 -19.33 9.52 -21.84
N LEU A 196 -18.90 8.63 -20.91
CA LEU A 196 -19.42 8.55 -19.55
C LEU A 196 -18.31 8.83 -18.54
N GLN A 197 -18.50 9.83 -17.68
CA GLN A 197 -17.59 10.11 -16.57
C GLN A 197 -18.00 9.31 -15.35
N LEU A 198 -17.08 8.49 -14.84
CA LEU A 198 -17.27 7.73 -13.59
C LEU A 198 -16.39 8.28 -12.47
N GLY A 199 -16.87 8.13 -11.23
CA GLY A 199 -16.02 8.30 -10.05
C GLY A 199 -15.03 7.13 -9.88
N THR A 200 -13.90 7.41 -9.25
CA THR A 200 -12.82 6.41 -9.06
C THR A 200 -13.23 5.26 -8.14
N ARG A 201 -14.21 5.48 -7.24
CA ARG A 201 -14.82 4.41 -6.42
C ARG A 201 -15.58 3.40 -7.28
N THR A 202 -16.32 3.87 -8.27
CA THR A 202 -17.06 2.99 -9.20
C THR A 202 -16.09 2.19 -10.05
N ALA A 203 -15.06 2.85 -10.61
CA ALA A 203 -13.98 2.17 -11.34
C ALA A 203 -13.26 1.12 -10.49
N LYS A 204 -12.99 1.41 -9.20
CA LYS A 204 -12.42 0.43 -8.27
C LYS A 204 -13.32 -0.78 -8.08
N ARG A 205 -14.64 -0.60 -7.96
CA ARG A 205 -15.59 -1.73 -7.88
C ARG A 205 -15.57 -2.56 -9.16
N LEU A 206 -15.58 -1.91 -10.32
CA LEU A 206 -15.47 -2.59 -11.62
C LEU A 206 -14.19 -3.41 -11.69
N LYS A 207 -13.04 -2.83 -11.31
CA LYS A 207 -11.76 -3.54 -11.24
C LYS A 207 -11.83 -4.79 -10.34
N MET A 208 -12.40 -4.67 -9.15
CA MET A 208 -12.49 -5.78 -8.18
C MET A 208 -13.41 -6.92 -8.65
N VAL A 209 -14.45 -6.62 -9.44
CA VAL A 209 -15.44 -7.60 -9.87
C VAL A 209 -15.14 -8.18 -11.25
N MET A 210 -14.58 -7.37 -12.15
CA MET A 210 -14.43 -7.68 -13.57
C MET A 210 -12.97 -7.71 -14.03
N GLY A 211 -12.03 -7.17 -13.21
CA GLY A 211 -10.60 -7.14 -13.53
C GLY A 211 -10.01 -8.54 -13.58
N ARG A 212 -9.36 -8.89 -14.73
CA ARG A 212 -8.75 -10.19 -14.94
C ARG A 212 -7.74 -10.14 -16.09
N LEU A 213 -6.56 -10.65 -15.87
CA LEU A 213 -5.50 -10.70 -16.89
C LEU A 213 -5.50 -12.06 -17.61
N SER A 214 -6.60 -12.40 -18.27
CA SER A 214 -6.72 -13.61 -19.10
C SER A 214 -7.62 -13.35 -20.29
N ASP A 215 -7.54 -14.18 -21.32
CA ASP A 215 -8.37 -14.08 -22.53
C ASP A 215 -9.87 -14.37 -22.28
N GLN A 216 -10.18 -15.03 -21.18
CA GLN A 216 -11.56 -15.29 -20.75
C GLN A 216 -12.18 -14.05 -20.08
N ARG A 217 -12.32 -12.98 -20.83
CA ARG A 217 -12.86 -11.70 -20.36
C ARG A 217 -14.34 -11.62 -20.68
N LYS A 218 -15.19 -12.27 -19.87
CA LYS A 218 -16.64 -12.26 -20.11
C LYS A 218 -17.36 -11.54 -18.96
N GLY A 219 -18.32 -10.72 -19.33
CA GLY A 219 -19.25 -10.08 -18.39
C GLY A 219 -19.47 -8.60 -18.67
N VAL A 220 -20.61 -8.15 -18.18
CA VAL A 220 -21.03 -6.74 -18.25
C VAL A 220 -21.51 -6.30 -16.87
N ARG A 221 -21.44 -5.00 -16.58
CA ARG A 221 -21.99 -4.41 -15.36
C ARG A 221 -22.65 -3.07 -15.67
N LYS A 222 -23.85 -2.90 -15.14
CA LYS A 222 -24.59 -1.64 -15.18
C LYS A 222 -24.01 -0.68 -14.14
N VAL A 223 -23.73 0.54 -14.56
CA VAL A 223 -23.22 1.63 -13.73
C VAL A 223 -23.96 2.92 -14.02
N VAL A 224 -23.93 3.84 -13.07
CA VAL A 224 -24.40 5.22 -13.26
C VAL A 224 -23.19 6.13 -13.29
N GLY A 225 -23.12 7.00 -14.27
CA GLY A 225 -22.12 8.06 -14.41
C GLY A 225 -22.73 9.33 -14.91
N ILE A 226 -21.89 10.34 -15.16
CA ILE A 226 -22.29 11.61 -15.77
C ILE A 226 -22.00 11.51 -17.27
N ASP A 227 -23.03 11.69 -18.08
CA ASP A 227 -22.89 11.82 -19.54
C ASP A 227 -22.07 13.07 -19.88
N CYS A 228 -20.97 12.90 -20.63
CA CYS A 228 -20.03 13.99 -20.91
C CYS A 228 -20.59 15.05 -21.87
N ILE A 229 -21.70 14.75 -22.57
CA ILE A 229 -22.34 15.66 -23.53
C ILE A 229 -23.43 16.47 -22.85
N SER A 230 -24.36 15.78 -22.19
CA SER A 230 -25.51 16.42 -21.54
C SER A 230 -25.26 16.93 -20.13
N GLY A 231 -24.20 16.44 -19.45
CA GLY A 231 -23.92 16.74 -18.05
C GLY A 231 -24.89 16.04 -17.06
N LEU A 232 -25.81 15.22 -17.54
CA LEU A 232 -26.83 14.57 -16.72
C LEU A 232 -26.40 13.14 -16.30
N PRO A 233 -26.94 12.62 -15.18
CA PRO A 233 -26.74 11.22 -14.81
C PRO A 233 -27.32 10.28 -15.88
N ARG A 234 -26.52 9.28 -16.27
CA ARG A 234 -26.93 8.25 -17.23
C ARG A 234 -26.48 6.87 -16.75
N GLU A 235 -27.36 5.89 -16.96
CA GLU A 235 -26.99 4.48 -16.80
C GLU A 235 -26.31 3.96 -18.08
N GLU A 236 -25.29 3.11 -17.91
CA GLU A 236 -24.58 2.47 -19.00
C GLU A 236 -24.16 1.05 -18.63
N VAL A 237 -24.08 0.18 -19.63
CA VAL A 237 -23.63 -1.21 -19.47
C VAL A 237 -22.18 -1.32 -19.90
N ILE A 238 -21.28 -1.45 -18.93
CA ILE A 238 -19.84 -1.51 -19.17
C ILE A 238 -19.39 -2.96 -19.38
N SER A 239 -18.66 -3.19 -20.47
CA SER A 239 -18.04 -4.48 -20.76
C SER A 239 -16.77 -4.70 -19.96
N SER A 240 -16.51 -5.96 -19.55
CA SER A 240 -15.25 -6.35 -18.90
C SER A 240 -14.02 -6.08 -19.77
N TYR A 241 -14.14 -6.08 -21.09
CA TYR A 241 -13.04 -5.74 -22.00
C TYR A 241 -12.51 -4.32 -21.74
N VAL A 242 -13.39 -3.34 -21.61
CA VAL A 242 -13.00 -1.94 -21.37
C VAL A 242 -12.32 -1.77 -20.00
N VAL A 243 -12.84 -2.46 -18.98
CA VAL A 243 -12.23 -2.45 -17.65
C VAL A 243 -10.82 -3.06 -17.70
N ASN A 244 -10.67 -4.17 -18.39
CA ASN A 244 -9.37 -4.85 -18.51
C ASN A 244 -8.37 -4.08 -19.36
N ASP A 245 -8.81 -3.39 -20.41
CA ASP A 245 -7.92 -2.51 -21.21
C ASP A 245 -7.35 -1.39 -20.34
N GLY A 246 -8.19 -0.75 -19.49
CA GLY A 246 -7.70 0.23 -18.53
C GLY A 246 -6.71 -0.34 -17.50
N ILE A 247 -6.89 -1.58 -17.05
CA ILE A 247 -5.95 -2.26 -16.17
C ILE A 247 -4.65 -2.58 -16.92
N MET A 248 -4.75 -3.13 -18.14
CA MET A 248 -3.61 -3.56 -18.93
C MET A 248 -2.64 -2.42 -19.25
N ASN A 249 -3.13 -1.19 -19.47
CA ASN A 249 -2.27 -0.04 -19.68
C ASN A 249 -1.25 0.13 -18.53
N CYS A 250 -1.72 0.05 -17.29
CA CYS A 250 -0.86 0.15 -16.10
C CYS A 250 0.02 -1.09 -15.88
N VAL A 251 -0.54 -2.29 -16.09
CA VAL A 251 0.19 -3.54 -15.87
C VAL A 251 1.31 -3.71 -16.89
N ASN A 252 1.10 -3.31 -18.14
CA ASN A 252 2.13 -3.32 -19.19
C ASN A 252 3.31 -2.42 -18.82
N GLU A 253 3.02 -1.22 -18.30
CA GLU A 253 4.05 -0.29 -17.86
C GLU A 253 4.83 -0.85 -16.67
N ILE A 254 4.13 -1.44 -15.66
CA ILE A 254 4.78 -2.11 -14.54
C ILE A 254 5.68 -3.26 -15.03
N ALA A 255 5.19 -4.10 -15.95
CA ALA A 255 5.94 -5.23 -16.49
C ALA A 255 7.19 -4.79 -17.28
N SER A 256 7.07 -3.72 -18.07
CA SER A 256 8.19 -3.11 -18.81
C SER A 256 9.26 -2.57 -17.85
N GLU A 257 8.83 -1.83 -16.82
CA GLU A 257 9.74 -1.29 -15.79
C GLU A 257 10.41 -2.39 -14.97
N MET A 258 9.68 -3.48 -14.71
CA MET A 258 10.24 -4.66 -14.03
C MET A 258 11.29 -5.36 -14.89
N LYS A 259 11.03 -5.52 -16.18
CA LYS A 259 12.00 -6.09 -17.12
C LYS A 259 13.27 -5.25 -17.18
N THR A 260 13.14 -3.93 -17.32
CA THR A 260 14.28 -3.00 -17.30
C THR A 260 15.05 -3.05 -15.98
N PHE A 261 14.36 -3.25 -14.86
CA PHE A 261 14.99 -3.41 -13.55
C PHE A 261 15.79 -4.72 -13.49
N LEU A 262 15.24 -5.83 -13.96
CA LEU A 262 15.89 -7.14 -14.00
C LEU A 262 17.16 -7.16 -14.88
N GLU A 263 17.17 -6.41 -15.99
CA GLU A 263 18.33 -6.28 -16.88
C GLU A 263 19.54 -5.56 -16.22
N ARG A 264 19.32 -4.81 -15.14
CA ARG A 264 20.34 -4.08 -14.41
C ARG A 264 20.90 -4.83 -13.19
N ILE A 265 20.34 -6.00 -12.88
CA ILE A 265 20.77 -6.81 -11.73
C ILE A 265 22.04 -7.58 -12.10
N PRO A 266 23.02 -7.71 -11.16
CA PRO A 266 24.18 -8.54 -11.38
C PRO A 266 23.82 -9.97 -11.81
N PRO A 267 24.52 -10.59 -12.79
CA PRO A 267 24.15 -11.89 -13.35
C PRO A 267 23.99 -13.01 -12.33
N GLN A 268 24.80 -13.01 -11.27
CA GLN A 268 24.75 -14.01 -10.20
C GLN A 268 23.42 -13.95 -9.43
N ILE A 269 22.98 -12.73 -9.08
CA ILE A 269 21.72 -12.49 -8.40
C ILE A 269 20.54 -12.83 -9.33
N SER A 270 20.62 -12.41 -10.60
CA SER A 270 19.59 -12.71 -11.61
C SER A 270 19.40 -14.21 -11.80
N TYR A 271 20.50 -14.99 -11.84
CA TYR A 271 20.47 -16.44 -11.93
C TYR A 271 19.77 -17.09 -10.72
N HIS A 272 20.02 -16.56 -9.51
CA HIS A 272 19.39 -17.05 -8.30
C HIS A 272 17.87 -16.73 -8.30
N ILE A 273 17.50 -15.51 -8.66
CA ILE A 273 16.10 -15.09 -8.78
C ILE A 273 15.35 -15.92 -9.83
N ALA A 274 16.01 -16.30 -10.94
CA ALA A 274 15.43 -17.18 -11.95
C ALA A 274 15.05 -18.57 -11.40
N LYS A 275 15.81 -19.08 -10.42
CA LYS A 275 15.54 -20.35 -9.74
C LYS A 275 14.50 -20.25 -8.65
N GLN A 276 14.58 -19.21 -7.81
CA GLN A 276 13.72 -19.03 -6.66
C GLN A 276 12.36 -18.41 -7.02
N GLY A 277 12.32 -17.61 -8.09
CA GLY A 277 11.20 -16.77 -8.46
C GLY A 277 11.21 -15.41 -7.75
N ILE A 278 10.35 -14.51 -8.22
CA ILE A 278 10.15 -13.16 -7.69
C ILE A 278 9.02 -13.21 -6.66
N TYR A 279 9.26 -12.71 -5.46
CA TYR A 279 8.24 -12.59 -4.43
C TYR A 279 7.41 -11.34 -4.66
N ILE A 280 6.08 -11.48 -4.75
CA ILE A 280 5.19 -10.36 -5.06
C ILE A 280 4.03 -10.24 -4.08
N THR A 281 3.79 -9.04 -3.61
CA THR A 281 2.78 -8.70 -2.62
C THR A 281 2.13 -7.34 -2.89
N GLY A 282 1.26 -6.88 -2.01
CA GLY A 282 0.52 -5.63 -2.12
C GLY A 282 -0.93 -5.82 -2.59
N GLY A 283 -1.78 -4.83 -2.34
CA GLY A 283 -3.21 -4.94 -2.60
C GLY A 283 -3.59 -5.08 -4.08
N SER A 284 -2.73 -4.66 -4.99
CA SER A 284 -2.96 -4.78 -6.44
C SER A 284 -2.71 -6.21 -6.96
N THR A 285 -2.01 -7.06 -6.20
CA THR A 285 -1.78 -8.46 -6.58
C THR A 285 -3.01 -9.36 -6.44
N ARG A 286 -4.12 -8.84 -5.89
CA ARG A 286 -5.43 -9.51 -5.94
C ARG A 286 -6.02 -9.66 -7.34
N LEU A 287 -5.39 -9.05 -8.34
CA LEU A 287 -5.81 -9.13 -9.73
C LEU A 287 -5.58 -10.56 -10.27
N PRO A 288 -6.63 -11.28 -10.66
CA PRO A 288 -6.50 -12.66 -11.13
C PRO A 288 -5.59 -12.79 -12.35
N TYR A 289 -4.73 -13.81 -12.34
CA TYR A 289 -3.75 -14.13 -13.40
C TYR A 289 -2.62 -13.11 -13.57
N LEU A 290 -2.40 -12.23 -12.61
CA LEU A 290 -1.30 -11.28 -12.64
C LEU A 290 0.06 -11.98 -12.68
N ASP A 291 0.23 -13.04 -11.89
CA ASP A 291 1.41 -13.89 -11.85
C ASP A 291 1.75 -14.46 -13.23
N LYS A 292 0.76 -15.06 -13.89
CA LYS A 292 0.92 -15.65 -15.22
C LYS A 292 1.27 -14.61 -16.27
N TYR A 293 0.61 -13.46 -16.21
CA TYR A 293 0.87 -12.36 -17.12
C TYR A 293 2.29 -11.82 -16.97
N LEU A 294 2.71 -11.53 -15.74
CA LEU A 294 4.06 -11.04 -15.45
C LEU A 294 5.12 -12.08 -15.82
N ALA A 295 4.86 -13.38 -15.55
CA ALA A 295 5.76 -14.46 -15.93
C ALA A 295 5.94 -14.56 -17.46
N SER A 296 4.87 -14.45 -18.23
CA SER A 296 4.95 -14.47 -19.71
C SER A 296 5.71 -13.28 -20.29
N TYR A 297 5.67 -12.12 -19.59
CA TYR A 297 6.33 -10.90 -20.05
C TYR A 297 7.82 -10.83 -19.65
N THR A 298 8.15 -11.27 -18.42
CA THR A 298 9.50 -11.13 -17.85
C THR A 298 10.36 -12.38 -18.02
N GLY A 299 9.75 -13.56 -18.20
CA GLY A 299 10.44 -14.85 -18.23
C GLY A 299 10.76 -15.43 -16.85
N PHE A 300 10.34 -14.78 -15.75
CA PHE A 300 10.55 -15.23 -14.38
C PHE A 300 9.27 -15.80 -13.78
N THR A 301 9.40 -16.70 -12.81
CA THR A 301 8.27 -17.18 -12.00
C THR A 301 7.96 -16.22 -10.87
N PHE A 302 6.71 -16.20 -10.38
CA PHE A 302 6.25 -15.31 -9.31
C PHE A 302 5.66 -16.10 -8.15
N ASN A 303 6.16 -15.83 -6.94
CA ASN A 303 5.64 -16.32 -5.67
C ASN A 303 4.66 -15.28 -5.12
N MET A 304 3.36 -15.57 -5.22
CA MET A 304 2.30 -14.65 -4.78
C MET A 304 2.07 -14.74 -3.28
N SER A 305 1.96 -13.59 -2.62
CA SER A 305 1.59 -13.53 -1.21
C SER A 305 0.08 -13.54 -1.01
N ASP A 306 -0.43 -14.45 -0.17
CA ASP A 306 -1.84 -14.46 0.24
C ASP A 306 -2.17 -13.36 1.26
N LEU A 307 -1.16 -12.66 1.76
CA LEU A 307 -1.33 -11.55 2.72
C LEU A 307 -1.73 -10.24 2.03
N TYR A 308 -1.44 -10.12 0.73
CA TYR A 308 -1.74 -8.94 -0.08
C TYR A 308 -1.30 -7.62 0.62
N GLU A 309 -2.25 -6.71 0.86
CA GLU A 309 -2.01 -5.42 1.52
C GLU A 309 -1.60 -5.54 3.00
N LYS A 310 -1.69 -6.72 3.61
CA LYS A 310 -1.31 -6.96 5.00
C LYS A 310 0.12 -7.48 5.17
N SER A 311 0.85 -7.69 4.07
CA SER A 311 2.20 -8.27 4.08
C SER A 311 3.12 -7.49 5.03
N ALA A 312 3.29 -6.20 4.82
CA ALA A 312 4.21 -5.38 5.61
C ALA A 312 3.89 -5.41 7.12
N VAL A 313 2.62 -5.30 7.51
CA VAL A 313 2.23 -5.39 8.94
C VAL A 313 2.43 -6.79 9.51
N SER A 314 2.28 -7.84 8.70
CA SER A 314 2.58 -9.22 9.11
C SER A 314 4.08 -9.45 9.30
N GLY A 315 4.94 -8.80 8.50
CA GLY A 315 6.38 -8.79 8.73
C GLY A 315 6.75 -8.08 10.04
N LEU A 316 6.11 -6.94 10.35
CA LEU A 316 6.29 -6.28 11.64
C LEU A 316 5.83 -7.15 12.81
N GLU A 317 4.74 -7.89 12.67
CA GLU A 317 4.30 -8.86 13.68
C GLU A 317 5.40 -9.89 14.00
N LYS A 318 6.05 -10.45 12.96
CA LYS A 318 7.17 -11.39 13.13
C LYS A 318 8.34 -10.73 13.87
N ILE A 319 8.73 -9.50 13.51
CA ILE A 319 9.80 -8.74 14.17
C ILE A 319 9.46 -8.45 15.65
N ILE A 320 8.22 -8.09 15.94
CA ILE A 320 7.78 -7.78 17.31
C ILE A 320 7.83 -9.02 18.19
N LYS A 321 7.38 -10.17 17.67
CA LYS A 321 7.32 -11.45 18.39
C LYS A 321 8.69 -12.11 18.56
N ASN A 322 9.59 -11.96 17.59
CA ASN A 322 10.92 -12.58 17.63
C ASN A 322 12.01 -11.53 17.86
N LYS A 323 12.74 -11.67 18.99
CA LYS A 323 13.82 -10.75 19.37
C LYS A 323 14.99 -10.75 18.38
N GLU A 324 15.30 -11.90 17.75
CA GLU A 324 16.39 -12.01 16.77
C GLU A 324 16.11 -11.19 15.50
N LEU A 325 14.84 -11.12 15.08
CA LEU A 325 14.43 -10.34 13.92
C LEU A 325 14.46 -8.82 14.16
N ARG A 326 14.57 -8.38 15.42
CA ARG A 326 14.68 -6.95 15.76
C ARG A 326 15.96 -6.29 15.29
N LYS A 327 16.96 -7.07 14.83
CA LYS A 327 18.18 -6.55 14.20
C LYS A 327 17.88 -5.68 12.96
N TRP A 328 16.74 -5.89 12.29
CA TRP A 328 16.28 -5.09 11.15
C TRP A 328 15.42 -3.88 11.52
N ALA A 329 15.17 -3.65 12.80
CA ALA A 329 14.42 -2.50 13.28
C ALA A 329 15.38 -1.40 13.78
N MET A 330 15.45 -0.29 13.07
CA MET A 330 16.32 0.83 13.39
C MET A 330 15.66 1.76 14.41
N PRO A 331 16.26 2.02 15.58
CA PRO A 331 15.72 2.97 16.54
C PRO A 331 15.84 4.41 16.03
N VAL A 332 14.78 5.18 16.20
CA VAL A 332 14.78 6.62 15.88
C VAL A 332 14.94 7.41 17.16
N LYS A 333 16.04 8.14 17.28
CA LYS A 333 16.29 9.03 18.41
C LYS A 333 15.93 10.47 18.03
N GLN A 334 15.25 11.17 18.92
CA GLN A 334 15.12 12.61 18.81
C GLN A 334 16.51 13.23 18.99
N ARG A 335 17.11 13.79 17.95
CA ARG A 335 18.26 14.67 18.13
C ARG A 335 17.74 15.90 18.89
N LYS A 336 18.25 16.14 20.10
CA LYS A 336 18.10 17.45 20.76
C LYS A 336 18.70 18.49 19.80
N LEU A 337 17.90 19.47 19.42
CA LEU A 337 18.37 20.70 18.79
C LEU A 337 19.15 21.50 19.81
#